data_d1f5d69c78544225d8879bd5bae388d6
#
_entry.id   d1f5d69c78544225d8879bd5bae388d6
#
_cell.length_a   1.000
_cell.length_b   1.000
_cell.length_c   1.000
_cell.angle_alpha   90.00
_cell.angle_beta   90.00
_cell.angle_gamma   90.00
#
_symmetry.space_group_name_H-M   'P 1'
#
loop_
_entity.id
_entity.type
_entity.pdbx_description
1 polymer ?
#
loop_
_entity_poly.entity_id
_entity_poly.type
_entity_poly.pdbx_seq_one_letter_code
_entity_poly.pdbx_strand_id
1 'polypeptide(L)'
;MNSIGLPTLQGYGLTEASPVVSCNIPEKIKIDTVGPPFKTNEVKIAQDGEILVKGENVMLGYWNMKKETDDILKNGWLHTGDIGEITKEGNLKITDRKKEIIVNSGGDNISPSKIENLLCLDDKIKQSFVYGDKKTYLVALIVSESTENRKEIEIFLENINKTLSLVEKVKKFKLIEEEFSIDNGMLTPTLKLKRKKILDKYKDDLEKLY
;
A
#
# COMPACT_ATOMS: atom_id res chain seq x y z
N MET A 1 -12.35 -15.56 9.71
CA MET A 1 -12.93 -15.34 11.05
C MET A 1 -14.46 -15.36 11.01
N ASN A 2 -15.14 -14.72 10.08
CA ASN A 2 -16.61 -14.81 9.97
C ASN A 2 -17.14 -16.26 9.84
N SER A 3 -16.38 -17.16 9.20
CA SER A 3 -16.72 -18.59 9.07
C SER A 3 -16.74 -19.37 10.38
N ILE A 4 -16.14 -18.85 11.44
CA ILE A 4 -16.15 -19.45 12.79
C ILE A 4 -17.04 -18.66 13.77
N GLY A 5 -17.96 -17.83 13.24
CA GLY A 5 -18.93 -17.08 14.05
C GLY A 5 -18.38 -15.84 14.76
N LEU A 6 -17.15 -15.42 14.47
CA LEU A 6 -16.58 -14.18 15.01
C LEU A 6 -16.75 -13.05 13.96
N PRO A 7 -17.69 -12.11 14.18
CA PRO A 7 -17.86 -10.98 13.26
C PRO A 7 -16.59 -10.10 13.28
N THR A 8 -15.94 -9.98 12.13
CA THR A 8 -14.76 -9.15 11.96
C THR A 8 -15.08 -8.02 10.99
N LEU A 9 -14.93 -6.79 11.44
CA LEU A 9 -15.17 -5.60 10.64
C LEU A 9 -13.83 -4.92 10.34
N GLN A 10 -13.62 -4.56 9.10
CA GLN A 10 -12.50 -3.72 8.70
C GLN A 10 -12.85 -2.26 8.98
N GLY A 11 -11.93 -1.55 9.60
CA GLY A 11 -12.03 -0.12 9.83
C GLY A 11 -10.72 0.58 9.47
N TYR A 12 -10.80 1.88 9.32
CA TYR A 12 -9.66 2.76 9.08
C TYR A 12 -9.60 3.85 10.12
N GLY A 13 -8.40 4.13 10.53
CA GLY A 13 -8.12 5.22 11.43
C GLY A 13 -6.65 5.41 11.68
N LEU A 14 -6.34 6.50 12.33
CA LEU A 14 -4.98 6.89 12.69
C LEU A 14 -5.00 7.66 14.02
N THR A 15 -3.89 7.69 14.71
CA THR A 15 -3.75 8.36 16.02
C THR A 15 -4.18 9.83 15.94
N GLU A 16 -3.87 10.48 14.84
CA GLU A 16 -4.18 11.87 14.53
C GLU A 16 -5.70 12.13 14.35
N ALA A 17 -6.52 11.06 14.24
CA ALA A 17 -7.98 11.14 14.12
C ALA A 17 -8.73 10.39 15.26
N SER A 18 -8.11 10.13 16.39
CA SER A 18 -8.63 9.67 17.71
C SER A 18 -9.64 8.52 17.72
N PRO A 19 -9.33 7.34 17.30
CA PRO A 19 -8.47 6.91 16.21
C PRO A 19 -9.23 6.61 14.91
N VAL A 20 -10.59 6.51 14.91
CA VAL A 20 -11.38 5.88 13.84
C VAL A 20 -12.02 6.91 12.92
N VAL A 21 -11.78 6.74 11.61
CA VAL A 21 -12.36 7.56 10.53
C VAL A 21 -13.53 6.85 9.87
N SER A 22 -13.40 5.56 9.58
CA SER A 22 -14.43 4.76 8.92
C SER A 22 -14.43 3.31 9.41
N CYS A 23 -15.54 2.61 9.25
CA CYS A 23 -15.66 1.19 9.56
C CYS A 23 -16.75 0.53 8.71
N ASN A 24 -16.52 -0.73 8.33
CA ASN A 24 -17.56 -1.53 7.70
C ASN A 24 -18.77 -1.73 8.65
N ILE A 25 -19.95 -1.75 8.06
CA ILE A 25 -21.21 -1.96 8.79
C ILE A 25 -21.54 -3.45 8.72
N PRO A 26 -21.95 -4.09 9.85
CA PRO A 26 -22.19 -5.54 9.89
C PRO A 26 -23.12 -6.07 8.79
N GLU A 27 -24.16 -5.30 8.45
CA GLU A 27 -25.17 -5.68 7.47
C GLU A 27 -24.73 -5.44 6.02
N LYS A 28 -23.61 -4.72 5.80
CA LYS A 28 -23.13 -4.27 4.47
C LYS A 28 -21.62 -4.34 4.36
N ILE A 29 -21.01 -5.44 4.79
CA ILE A 29 -19.57 -5.63 4.71
C ILE A 29 -19.10 -5.66 3.25
N LYS A 30 -18.14 -4.80 2.91
CA LYS A 30 -17.41 -4.79 1.64
C LYS A 30 -15.94 -5.08 1.92
N ILE A 31 -15.49 -6.27 1.60
CA ILE A 31 -14.17 -6.82 1.99
C ILE A 31 -13.00 -5.97 1.47
N ASP A 32 -13.15 -5.35 0.30
CA ASP A 32 -12.13 -4.52 -0.34
C ASP A 32 -12.16 -3.05 0.11
N THR A 33 -13.00 -2.72 1.10
CA THR A 33 -13.16 -1.37 1.66
C THR A 33 -13.05 -1.38 3.18
N VAL A 34 -12.85 -0.19 3.75
CA VAL A 34 -12.87 0.03 5.20
C VAL A 34 -14.20 0.65 5.66
N GLY A 35 -15.24 0.51 4.83
CA GLY A 35 -16.59 1.00 5.11
C GLY A 35 -16.78 2.50 4.90
N PRO A 36 -17.99 3.01 5.17
CA PRO A 36 -18.29 4.42 5.06
C PRO A 36 -17.61 5.22 6.20
N PRO A 37 -17.25 6.49 5.97
CA PRO A 37 -16.84 7.39 7.05
C PRO A 37 -17.94 7.54 8.11
N PHE A 38 -17.53 7.70 9.37
CA PHE A 38 -18.47 8.05 10.44
C PHE A 38 -19.11 9.41 10.14
N LYS A 39 -20.36 9.59 10.57
CA LYS A 39 -21.14 10.82 10.33
C LYS A 39 -20.51 12.10 10.90
N THR A 40 -19.62 11.95 11.88
CA THR A 40 -18.86 13.04 12.50
C THR A 40 -17.64 13.47 11.69
N ASN A 41 -17.29 12.70 10.65
CA ASN A 41 -16.11 12.93 9.83
C ASN A 41 -16.51 13.34 8.41
N GLU A 42 -15.94 14.43 7.94
CA GLU A 42 -15.89 14.76 6.53
C GLU A 42 -14.64 14.10 5.93
N VAL A 43 -14.81 13.33 4.86
CA VAL A 43 -13.70 12.71 4.13
C VAL A 43 -13.77 13.12 2.67
N LYS A 44 -12.64 13.52 2.09
CA LYS A 44 -12.50 13.79 0.66
C LYS A 44 -11.16 13.26 0.13
N ILE A 45 -11.10 13.06 -1.17
CA ILE A 45 -9.88 12.67 -1.88
C ILE A 45 -9.31 13.91 -2.57
N ALA A 46 -8.03 14.18 -2.31
CA ALA A 46 -7.29 15.26 -2.97
C ALA A 46 -6.97 14.90 -4.44
N GLN A 47 -6.46 15.86 -5.22
CA GLN A 47 -6.11 15.63 -6.63
C GLN A 47 -5.03 14.54 -6.82
N ASP A 48 -4.13 14.41 -5.86
CA ASP A 48 -3.07 13.39 -5.85
C ASP A 48 -3.50 12.05 -5.25
N GLY A 49 -4.82 11.90 -4.94
CA GLY A 49 -5.39 10.68 -4.37
C GLY A 49 -5.28 10.59 -2.84
N GLU A 50 -4.69 11.60 -2.16
CA GLU A 50 -4.57 11.59 -0.70
C GLU A 50 -5.94 11.69 -0.01
N ILE A 51 -6.14 10.85 1.00
CA ILE A 51 -7.32 10.90 1.87
C ILE A 51 -7.16 12.06 2.84
N LEU A 52 -8.11 12.98 2.81
CA LEU A 52 -8.18 14.12 3.71
C LEU A 52 -9.35 13.93 4.65
N VAL A 53 -9.12 14.18 5.95
CA VAL A 53 -10.12 14.02 7.01
C VAL A 53 -10.31 15.33 7.74
N LYS A 54 -11.57 15.66 8.03
CA LYS A 54 -11.94 16.77 8.90
C LYS A 54 -13.06 16.32 9.83
N GLY A 55 -12.95 16.64 11.11
CA GLY A 55 -13.91 16.25 12.13
C GLY A 55 -13.44 16.65 13.54
N GLU A 56 -14.34 16.54 14.49
CA GLU A 56 -14.05 16.84 15.91
C GLU A 56 -13.04 15.86 16.53
N ASN A 57 -12.87 14.68 15.92
CA ASN A 57 -11.91 13.66 16.34
C ASN A 57 -10.49 13.93 15.81
N VAL A 58 -10.30 14.90 14.93
CA VAL A 58 -8.96 15.27 14.44
C VAL A 58 -8.19 15.98 15.56
N MET A 59 -6.94 15.57 15.78
CA MET A 59 -6.06 16.12 16.81
C MET A 59 -5.87 17.63 16.65
N LEU A 60 -5.54 18.31 17.76
CA LEU A 60 -5.15 19.72 17.74
C LEU A 60 -3.73 19.94 17.17
N GLY A 61 -2.89 18.94 17.24
CA GLY A 61 -1.50 18.96 16.75
C GLY A 61 -0.57 18.06 17.55
N TYR A 62 0.65 17.97 17.09
CA TYR A 62 1.73 17.29 17.80
C TYR A 62 2.30 18.18 18.93
N TRP A 63 2.57 17.58 20.07
CA TRP A 63 3.12 18.29 21.23
C TRP A 63 4.51 18.87 20.91
N ASN A 64 4.66 20.19 21.05
CA ASN A 64 5.89 20.94 20.77
C ASN A 64 6.48 20.75 19.35
N MET A 65 5.67 20.33 18.37
CA MET A 65 6.09 20.08 16.98
C MET A 65 5.19 20.87 16.02
N LYS A 66 5.32 22.20 16.08
CA LYS A 66 4.44 23.10 15.30
C LYS A 66 4.61 22.88 13.79
N LYS A 67 5.85 22.73 13.33
CA LYS A 67 6.14 22.54 11.89
C LYS A 67 5.48 21.27 11.35
N GLU A 68 5.66 20.14 12.04
CA GLU A 68 5.07 18.86 11.68
C GLU A 68 3.54 18.91 11.73
N THR A 69 2.99 19.67 12.67
CA THR A 69 1.55 19.94 12.77
C THR A 69 1.06 20.71 11.55
N ASP A 70 1.71 21.84 11.22
CA ASP A 70 1.36 22.69 10.08
C ASP A 70 1.53 21.95 8.73
N ASP A 71 2.44 20.96 8.68
CA ASP A 71 2.66 20.13 7.48
C ASP A 71 1.51 19.18 7.19
N ILE A 72 0.78 18.72 8.20
CA ILE A 72 -0.31 17.76 8.04
C ILE A 72 -1.70 18.32 8.31
N LEU A 73 -1.83 19.41 9.09
CA LEU A 73 -3.10 20.11 9.31
C LEU A 73 -3.15 21.38 8.45
N LYS A 74 -3.86 21.33 7.32
CA LYS A 74 -3.96 22.45 6.37
C LYS A 74 -5.41 22.84 6.12
N ASN A 75 -5.74 24.10 6.34
CA ASN A 75 -7.08 24.63 6.11
C ASN A 75 -8.20 23.82 6.81
N GLY A 76 -7.91 23.32 8.01
CA GLY A 76 -8.85 22.51 8.82
C GLY A 76 -8.98 21.05 8.36
N TRP A 77 -8.11 20.57 7.45
CA TRP A 77 -8.07 19.20 7.00
C TRP A 77 -6.79 18.51 7.45
N LEU A 78 -6.94 17.29 7.96
CA LEU A 78 -5.84 16.39 8.22
C LEU A 78 -5.43 15.69 6.93
N HIS A 79 -4.19 15.88 6.51
CA HIS A 79 -3.51 15.16 5.44
C HIS A 79 -2.99 13.84 5.98
N THR A 80 -3.69 12.74 5.68
CA THR A 80 -3.42 11.45 6.35
C THR A 80 -2.14 10.77 5.88
N GLY A 81 -1.66 11.14 4.69
CA GLY A 81 -0.57 10.44 4.01
C GLY A 81 -1.00 9.08 3.45
N ASP A 82 -2.28 8.73 3.50
CA ASP A 82 -2.84 7.54 2.87
C ASP A 82 -3.50 7.91 1.54
N ILE A 83 -3.36 7.04 0.55
CA ILE A 83 -3.98 7.17 -0.77
C ILE A 83 -5.21 6.26 -0.82
N GLY A 84 -6.28 6.75 -1.44
CA GLY A 84 -7.51 5.97 -1.55
C GLY A 84 -8.56 6.59 -2.44
N GLU A 85 -9.71 5.97 -2.44
CA GLU A 85 -10.88 6.39 -3.21
C GLU A 85 -12.17 6.23 -2.41
N ILE A 86 -13.21 6.99 -2.77
CA ILE A 86 -14.56 6.77 -2.25
C ILE A 86 -15.34 6.04 -3.34
N THR A 87 -15.86 4.85 -3.01
CA THR A 87 -16.65 4.04 -3.95
C THR A 87 -18.00 4.72 -4.26
N LYS A 88 -18.69 4.24 -5.30
CA LYS A 88 -20.03 4.73 -5.67
C LYS A 88 -21.05 4.57 -4.54
N GLU A 89 -20.84 3.58 -3.67
CA GLU A 89 -21.69 3.31 -2.50
C GLU A 89 -21.28 4.15 -1.27
N GLY A 90 -20.27 5.03 -1.39
CA GLY A 90 -19.79 5.89 -0.31
C GLY A 90 -18.84 5.23 0.68
N ASN A 91 -18.31 4.04 0.37
CA ASN A 91 -17.30 3.38 1.20
C ASN A 91 -15.90 3.92 0.88
N LEU A 92 -15.07 4.06 1.89
CA LEU A 92 -13.67 4.40 1.75
C LEU A 92 -12.85 3.14 1.42
N LYS A 93 -11.99 3.22 0.40
CA LYS A 93 -11.05 2.20 0.03
C LYS A 93 -9.64 2.77 0.04
N ILE A 94 -8.76 2.17 0.82
CA ILE A 94 -7.37 2.56 0.92
C ILE A 94 -6.57 1.73 -0.06
N THR A 95 -5.75 2.38 -0.86
CA THR A 95 -4.96 1.71 -1.90
C THR A 95 -3.48 1.65 -1.57
N ASP A 96 -2.92 2.68 -0.93
CA ASP A 96 -1.50 2.70 -0.55
C ASP A 96 -1.18 3.84 0.44
N ARG A 97 0.11 3.98 0.77
CA ARG A 97 0.69 5.11 1.48
C ARG A 97 1.34 6.08 0.50
N LYS A 98 1.09 7.39 0.63
CA LYS A 98 1.65 8.43 -0.24
C LYS A 98 3.18 8.38 -0.32
N LYS A 99 3.85 8.09 0.79
CA LYS A 99 5.33 7.96 0.86
C LYS A 99 5.87 6.69 0.19
N GLU A 100 5.00 5.73 -0.11
CA GLU A 100 5.37 4.45 -0.72
C GLU A 100 5.00 4.38 -2.20
N ILE A 101 4.21 5.34 -2.69
CA ILE A 101 3.88 5.46 -4.12
C ILE A 101 5.16 5.61 -4.94
N ILE A 102 5.26 4.80 -5.99
CA ILE A 102 6.29 4.92 -7.01
C ILE A 102 5.86 5.99 -8.01
N VAL A 103 6.70 7.00 -8.21
CA VAL A 103 6.52 7.98 -9.29
C VAL A 103 7.49 7.62 -10.41
N ASN A 104 6.97 7.09 -11.52
CA ASN A 104 7.81 6.71 -12.65
C ASN A 104 8.39 7.94 -13.39
N SER A 105 9.22 7.72 -14.40
CA SER A 105 9.81 8.82 -15.20
C SER A 105 8.78 9.61 -16.02
N GLY A 106 7.58 9.07 -16.21
CA GLY A 106 6.45 9.73 -16.87
C GLY A 106 5.61 10.59 -15.92
N GLY A 107 5.84 10.51 -14.60
CA GLY A 107 5.05 11.22 -13.58
C GLY A 107 3.80 10.46 -13.12
N ASP A 108 3.62 9.19 -13.55
CA ASP A 108 2.48 8.38 -13.10
C ASP A 108 2.70 7.90 -11.66
N ASN A 109 1.64 7.98 -10.86
CA ASN A 109 1.59 7.46 -9.51
C ASN A 109 1.18 5.98 -9.54
N ILE A 110 2.06 5.11 -9.06
CA ILE A 110 1.86 3.66 -9.09
C ILE A 110 1.89 3.12 -7.66
N SER A 111 0.86 2.38 -7.27
CA SER A 111 0.79 1.68 -5.99
C SER A 111 1.60 0.38 -6.05
N PRO A 112 2.76 0.31 -5.39
CA PRO A 112 3.54 -0.94 -5.36
C PRO A 112 2.82 -2.04 -4.59
N SER A 113 2.14 -1.71 -3.50
CA SER A 113 1.44 -2.69 -2.66
C SER A 113 0.34 -3.43 -3.43
N LYS A 114 -0.36 -2.76 -4.35
CA LYS A 114 -1.35 -3.39 -5.24
C LYS A 114 -0.72 -4.49 -6.08
N ILE A 115 0.44 -4.19 -6.68
CA ILE A 115 1.14 -5.12 -7.57
C ILE A 115 1.78 -6.25 -6.76
N GLU A 116 2.40 -5.93 -5.63
CA GLU A 116 3.00 -6.89 -4.71
C GLU A 116 1.97 -7.91 -4.22
N ASN A 117 0.79 -7.44 -3.82
CA ASN A 117 -0.32 -8.32 -3.42
C ASN A 117 -0.79 -9.24 -4.56
N LEU A 118 -0.86 -8.72 -5.80
CA LEU A 118 -1.22 -9.54 -6.95
C LEU A 118 -0.16 -10.60 -7.27
N LEU A 119 1.13 -10.26 -7.14
CA LEU A 119 2.21 -11.22 -7.34
C LEU A 119 2.17 -12.34 -6.29
N CYS A 120 1.86 -12.02 -5.04
CA CYS A 120 1.77 -13.01 -3.96
C CYS A 120 0.49 -13.88 -3.99
N LEU A 121 -0.32 -13.83 -5.06
CA LEU A 121 -1.43 -14.78 -5.26
C LEU A 121 -0.96 -16.16 -5.78
N ASP A 122 0.24 -16.25 -6.34
CA ASP A 122 0.84 -17.53 -6.72
C ASP A 122 1.56 -18.16 -5.52
N ASP A 123 1.28 -19.43 -5.24
CA ASP A 123 1.84 -20.16 -4.09
C ASP A 123 3.37 -20.26 -4.11
N LYS A 124 4.00 -20.06 -5.28
CA LYS A 124 5.47 -20.07 -5.44
C LYS A 124 6.13 -18.74 -5.07
N ILE A 125 5.32 -17.70 -4.87
CA ILE A 125 5.79 -16.37 -4.50
C ILE A 125 5.43 -16.09 -3.04
N LYS A 126 6.40 -16.25 -2.17
CA LYS A 126 6.19 -15.97 -0.73
C LYS A 126 6.07 -14.49 -0.43
N GLN A 127 6.92 -13.69 -1.05
CA GLN A 127 6.96 -12.25 -0.87
C GLN A 127 7.45 -11.59 -2.17
N SER A 128 7.05 -10.35 -2.38
CA SER A 128 7.51 -9.56 -3.50
C SER A 128 7.78 -8.11 -3.09
N PHE A 129 8.69 -7.46 -3.80
CA PHE A 129 9.02 -6.05 -3.63
C PHE A 129 9.14 -5.41 -5.01
N VAL A 130 8.27 -4.44 -5.30
CA VAL A 130 8.23 -3.72 -6.57
C VAL A 130 9.01 -2.42 -6.47
N TYR A 131 9.83 -2.15 -7.51
CA TYR A 131 10.66 -0.96 -7.62
C TYR A 131 10.54 -0.33 -9.01
N GLY A 132 10.63 0.99 -9.08
CA GLY A 132 10.55 1.72 -10.36
C GLY A 132 10.49 3.23 -10.20
N ASP A 133 10.84 3.76 -9.01
CA ASP A 133 10.85 5.21 -8.78
C ASP A 133 11.80 5.90 -9.75
N LYS A 134 11.30 6.92 -10.49
CA LYS A 134 12.01 7.64 -11.56
C LYS A 134 12.49 6.76 -12.72
N LYS A 135 11.97 5.54 -12.86
CA LYS A 135 12.32 4.61 -13.94
C LYS A 135 11.22 4.55 -14.99
N THR A 136 11.56 4.03 -16.17
CA THR A 136 10.63 3.92 -17.31
C THR A 136 9.67 2.73 -17.19
N TYR A 137 9.97 1.75 -16.34
CA TYR A 137 9.15 0.58 -16.09
C TYR A 137 9.43 0.01 -14.69
N LEU A 138 8.57 -0.88 -14.24
CA LEU A 138 8.71 -1.52 -12.94
C LEU A 138 9.53 -2.81 -13.06
N VAL A 139 10.28 -3.09 -12.00
CA VAL A 139 10.98 -4.35 -11.76
C VAL A 139 10.60 -4.89 -10.38
N ALA A 140 10.84 -6.18 -10.14
CA ALA A 140 10.53 -6.79 -8.85
C ALA A 140 11.67 -7.66 -8.31
N LEU A 141 11.79 -7.70 -6.97
CA LEU A 141 12.38 -8.82 -6.27
C LEU A 141 11.25 -9.79 -5.91
N ILE A 142 11.46 -11.05 -6.14
CA ILE A 142 10.50 -12.12 -5.83
C ILE A 142 11.19 -13.13 -4.93
N VAL A 143 10.64 -13.32 -3.73
CA VAL A 143 11.08 -14.37 -2.80
C VAL A 143 10.37 -15.67 -3.18
N SER A 144 11.14 -16.70 -3.51
CA SER A 144 10.65 -18.04 -3.83
C SER A 144 11.50 -19.10 -3.13
N GLU A 145 10.89 -20.23 -2.82
CA GLU A 145 11.60 -21.37 -2.19
C GLU A 145 12.69 -21.97 -3.06
N SER A 146 12.56 -21.84 -4.39
CA SER A 146 13.51 -22.38 -5.35
C SER A 146 13.65 -21.49 -6.56
N THR A 147 14.87 -21.34 -7.04
CA THR A 147 15.16 -20.68 -8.32
C THR A 147 14.67 -21.48 -9.53
N GLU A 148 14.35 -22.76 -9.38
CA GLU A 148 13.78 -23.62 -10.42
C GLU A 148 12.36 -23.15 -10.82
N ASN A 149 11.63 -22.47 -9.93
CA ASN A 149 10.31 -21.91 -10.17
C ASN A 149 10.32 -20.77 -11.20
N ARG A 150 11.48 -20.34 -11.69
CA ARG A 150 11.63 -19.14 -12.52
C ARG A 150 10.70 -19.12 -13.74
N LYS A 151 10.62 -20.21 -14.50
CA LYS A 151 9.78 -20.27 -15.71
C LYS A 151 8.30 -20.16 -15.39
N GLU A 152 7.86 -20.78 -14.31
CA GLU A 152 6.47 -20.74 -13.89
C GLU A 152 6.07 -19.35 -13.39
N ILE A 153 6.96 -18.70 -12.65
CA ILE A 153 6.79 -17.32 -12.19
C ILE A 153 6.78 -16.35 -13.39
N GLU A 154 7.60 -16.57 -14.42
CA GLU A 154 7.57 -15.77 -15.66
C GLU A 154 6.20 -15.86 -16.35
N ILE A 155 5.65 -17.05 -16.50
CA ILE A 155 4.32 -17.28 -17.10
C ILE A 155 3.23 -16.61 -16.24
N PHE A 156 3.31 -16.75 -14.93
CA PHE A 156 2.37 -16.10 -14.00
C PHE A 156 2.45 -14.57 -14.12
N LEU A 157 3.66 -14.00 -14.13
CA LEU A 157 3.88 -12.57 -14.27
C LEU A 157 3.32 -12.03 -15.59
N GLU A 158 3.49 -12.76 -16.69
CA GLU A 158 2.88 -12.39 -17.98
C GLU A 158 1.35 -12.32 -17.90
N ASN A 159 0.74 -13.26 -17.18
CA ASN A 159 -0.72 -13.28 -17.01
C ASN A 159 -1.20 -12.12 -16.11
N ILE A 160 -0.52 -11.85 -15.00
CA ILE A 160 -0.82 -10.69 -14.16
C ILE A 160 -0.65 -9.38 -14.94
N ASN A 161 0.40 -9.26 -15.74
CA ASN A 161 0.65 -8.08 -16.56
C ASN A 161 -0.46 -7.79 -17.60
N LYS A 162 -1.27 -8.78 -17.99
CA LYS A 162 -2.45 -8.57 -18.87
C LYS A 162 -3.58 -7.85 -18.14
N THR A 163 -3.64 -7.95 -16.81
CA THR A 163 -4.67 -7.32 -15.97
C THR A 163 -4.27 -5.92 -15.49
N LEU A 164 -2.98 -5.56 -15.62
CA LEU A 164 -2.41 -4.31 -15.18
C LEU A 164 -2.40 -3.26 -16.30
N SER A 165 -2.49 -1.98 -15.93
CA SER A 165 -2.27 -0.86 -16.84
C SER A 165 -0.83 -0.88 -17.39
N LEU A 166 -0.58 -0.17 -18.47
CA LEU A 166 0.74 -0.17 -19.13
C LEU A 166 1.88 0.23 -18.20
N VAL A 167 1.62 1.21 -17.33
CA VAL A 167 2.62 1.74 -16.37
C VAL A 167 2.83 0.86 -15.15
N GLU A 168 1.86 0.00 -14.82
CA GLU A 168 1.93 -0.92 -13.68
C GLU A 168 2.61 -2.25 -14.01
N LYS A 169 2.92 -2.52 -15.29
CA LYS A 169 3.53 -3.79 -15.71
C LYS A 169 4.94 -3.96 -15.17
N VAL A 170 5.18 -5.07 -14.50
CA VAL A 170 6.52 -5.49 -14.09
C VAL A 170 7.21 -6.17 -15.28
N LYS A 171 8.29 -5.59 -15.77
CA LYS A 171 8.98 -6.08 -16.98
C LYS A 171 10.06 -7.10 -16.71
N LYS A 172 10.75 -6.99 -15.57
CA LYS A 172 11.81 -7.91 -15.19
C LYS A 172 11.75 -8.16 -13.69
N PHE A 173 12.30 -9.28 -13.27
CA PHE A 173 12.40 -9.62 -11.86
C PHE A 173 13.69 -10.38 -11.54
N LYS A 174 14.09 -10.32 -10.28
CA LYS A 174 15.14 -11.15 -9.71
C LYS A 174 14.51 -12.06 -8.67
N LEU A 175 14.82 -13.37 -8.76
CA LEU A 175 14.51 -14.31 -7.69
C LEU A 175 15.56 -14.20 -6.58
N ILE A 176 15.07 -14.22 -5.36
CA ILE A 176 15.90 -14.28 -4.14
C ILE A 176 15.32 -15.36 -3.22
N GLU A 177 16.20 -16.07 -2.52
CA GLU A 177 15.81 -17.12 -1.57
C GLU A 177 15.66 -16.57 -0.14
N GLU A 178 16.34 -15.46 0.15
CA GLU A 178 16.25 -14.83 1.46
C GLU A 178 14.89 -14.15 1.64
N GLU A 179 14.13 -14.62 2.63
CA GLU A 179 12.85 -14.02 3.00
C GLU A 179 13.07 -12.69 3.73
N PHE A 180 12.16 -11.74 3.48
CA PHE A 180 12.09 -10.53 4.29
C PHE A 180 11.52 -10.90 5.67
N SER A 181 12.19 -10.51 6.74
CA SER A 181 11.81 -10.84 8.11
C SER A 181 11.98 -9.66 9.07
N ILE A 182 11.44 -9.83 10.27
CA ILE A 182 11.65 -8.88 11.37
C ILE A 182 13.11 -8.94 11.79
N ASP A 183 13.69 -10.14 11.85
CA ASP A 183 15.05 -10.39 12.33
C ASP A 183 16.12 -9.75 11.44
N ASN A 184 15.93 -9.80 10.11
CA ASN A 184 16.85 -9.13 9.18
C ASN A 184 16.50 -7.64 8.98
N GLY A 185 15.50 -7.15 9.70
CA GLY A 185 15.08 -5.75 9.71
C GLY A 185 14.34 -5.28 8.47
N MET A 186 13.94 -6.18 7.57
CA MET A 186 13.22 -5.83 6.33
C MET A 186 11.71 -5.77 6.50
N LEU A 187 11.18 -6.33 7.60
CA LEU A 187 9.78 -6.17 8.00
C LEU A 187 9.64 -5.36 9.30
N THR A 188 8.50 -4.73 9.44
CA THR A 188 8.05 -4.18 10.72
C THR A 188 7.51 -5.31 11.62
N PRO A 189 7.31 -5.10 12.95
CA PRO A 189 6.63 -6.08 13.81
C PRO A 189 5.22 -6.46 13.32
N THR A 190 4.58 -5.61 12.51
CA THR A 190 3.28 -5.87 11.88
C THR A 190 3.40 -6.45 10.47
N LEU A 191 4.56 -7.03 10.13
CA LEU A 191 4.87 -7.71 8.85
C LEU A 191 4.78 -6.82 7.60
N LYS A 192 4.88 -5.50 7.74
CA LYS A 192 4.94 -4.57 6.60
C LYS A 192 6.39 -4.42 6.10
N LEU A 193 6.57 -4.31 4.79
CA LEU A 193 7.87 -4.09 4.16
C LEU A 193 8.51 -2.77 4.61
N LYS A 194 9.75 -2.82 5.06
CA LYS A 194 10.58 -1.63 5.26
C LYS A 194 11.31 -1.30 3.97
N ARG A 195 10.60 -0.68 3.03
CA ARG A 195 11.05 -0.45 1.65
C ARG A 195 12.47 0.11 1.55
N LYS A 196 12.82 1.09 2.40
CA LYS A 196 14.17 1.67 2.43
C LYS A 196 15.24 0.62 2.73
N LYS A 197 15.00 -0.26 3.72
CA LYS A 197 15.98 -1.31 4.10
C LYS A 197 16.17 -2.35 2.99
N ILE A 198 15.09 -2.73 2.33
CA ILE A 198 15.13 -3.66 1.20
C ILE A 198 15.89 -3.01 0.04
N LEU A 199 15.57 -1.75 -0.28
CA LEU A 199 16.25 -1.00 -1.33
C LEU A 199 17.75 -0.84 -1.04
N ASP A 200 18.12 -0.47 0.19
CA ASP A 200 19.53 -0.31 0.59
C ASP A 200 20.34 -1.61 0.36
N LYS A 201 19.72 -2.77 0.61
CA LYS A 201 20.38 -4.08 0.44
C LYS A 201 20.45 -4.54 -1.01
N TYR A 202 19.37 -4.38 -1.77
CA TYR A 202 19.23 -4.96 -3.11
C TYR A 202 19.31 -3.93 -4.23
N LYS A 203 19.79 -2.71 -3.96
CA LYS A 203 19.85 -1.63 -4.94
C LYS A 203 20.59 -2.03 -6.21
N ASP A 204 21.79 -2.57 -6.08
CA ASP A 204 22.61 -2.96 -7.23
C ASP A 204 21.96 -4.07 -8.06
N ASP A 205 21.22 -4.97 -7.42
CA ASP A 205 20.50 -6.04 -8.09
C ASP A 205 19.31 -5.52 -8.87
N LEU A 206 18.57 -4.57 -8.29
CA LEU A 206 17.45 -3.91 -8.93
C LEU A 206 17.91 -3.04 -10.11
N GLU A 207 19.01 -2.30 -9.94
CA GLU A 207 19.58 -1.47 -11.03
C GLU A 207 20.07 -2.30 -12.22
N LYS A 208 20.56 -3.51 -12.03
CA LYS A 208 20.97 -4.43 -13.11
C LYS A 208 19.78 -4.93 -13.96
N LEU A 209 18.55 -4.73 -13.48
CA LEU A 209 17.36 -5.12 -14.23
C LEU A 209 16.93 -4.07 -15.27
N TYR A 210 17.49 -2.87 -15.23
CA TYR A 210 17.24 -1.82 -16.21
C TYR A 210 18.22 -1.90 -17.36
#